data_3ae7f33818fab23e3db3169b8b02292a
#
_entry.id   3ae7f33818fab23e3db3169b8b02292a
#
_cell.length_a   1.000
_cell.length_b   1.000
_cell.length_c   1.000
_cell.angle_alpha   90.00
_cell.angle_beta   90.00
_cell.angle_gamma   90.00
#
_symmetry.space_group_name_H-M   'P 1'
#
loop_
_entity.id
_entity.type
_entity.pdbx_description
1 polymer ?
#
loop_
_entity_poly.entity_id
_entity_poly.type
_entity_poly.pdbx_seq_one_letter_code
_entity_poly.pdbx_strand_id
1 'polypeptide(L)'
;MKVCVTGATGFIGYQLCQRLMRDGHEVVGFDLVKPDAEQKLPAFIQGDIRDPDAVRRALLGVQAIFSLAAAHHDFGIDEPTYFAVNRDGSRVICDEADRQGITRICWYSSCAVYGDCPAPRNEESTPQPNGHYGASKLAGEGVFREWVARGGGRSALVIRPTITFGPGNVANMYSLIRQVASGRFVIAGAAKNLKSLSYVENLLDATMHLWNRGFEGLQTYNFVEKPDLSSREIAEAVGVALGKARPGPTLPMPIVLALTMPFDVITAITGKDLGISTMRVRKLFAQETKFESDKLAATGFKSAVSIREGISRMVKWWKQAGSKAVPKWRQPPAAVQRFHP
;
A
#
# COMPACT_ATOMS: atom_id res chain seq x y z
N MET A 1 -3.63 -13.23 21.50
CA MET A 1 -3.03 -11.99 22.07
C MET A 1 -3.85 -10.78 21.68
N LYS A 2 -3.78 -9.68 22.45
CA LYS A 2 -4.39 -8.41 22.08
C LYS A 2 -3.42 -7.60 21.21
N VAL A 3 -3.86 -7.16 20.03
CA VAL A 3 -3.02 -6.44 19.06
C VAL A 3 -3.68 -5.14 18.62
N CYS A 4 -2.89 -4.12 18.35
CA CYS A 4 -3.37 -2.87 17.75
C CYS A 4 -3.01 -2.84 16.27
N VAL A 5 -3.95 -2.46 15.42
CA VAL A 5 -3.74 -2.23 13.98
C VAL A 5 -4.00 -0.76 13.69
N THR A 6 -2.97 0.02 13.35
CA THR A 6 -3.14 1.40 12.89
C THR A 6 -3.43 1.43 11.38
N GLY A 7 -4.19 2.42 10.91
CA GLY A 7 -4.69 2.39 9.53
C GLY A 7 -5.76 1.30 9.33
N ALA A 8 -6.48 0.95 10.39
CA ALA A 8 -7.39 -0.19 10.47
C ALA A 8 -8.59 -0.11 9.51
N THR A 9 -9.00 1.06 9.09
CA THR A 9 -10.09 1.25 8.11
C THR A 9 -9.57 1.32 6.68
N GLY A 10 -8.24 1.31 6.50
CA GLY A 10 -7.56 1.26 5.20
C GLY A 10 -7.75 -0.08 4.49
N PHE A 11 -7.46 -0.12 3.18
CA PHE A 11 -7.60 -1.32 2.37
C PHE A 11 -6.84 -2.53 2.94
N ILE A 12 -5.53 -2.39 3.22
CA ILE A 12 -4.73 -3.48 3.78
C ILE A 12 -5.06 -3.67 5.27
N GLY A 13 -5.19 -2.56 6.02
CA GLY A 13 -5.41 -2.60 7.47
C GLY A 13 -6.70 -3.32 7.85
N TYR A 14 -7.80 -3.05 7.15
CA TYR A 14 -9.07 -3.73 7.42
C TYR A 14 -8.98 -5.24 7.16
N GLN A 15 -8.38 -5.66 6.05
CA GLN A 15 -8.21 -7.07 5.75
C GLN A 15 -7.26 -7.77 6.75
N LEU A 16 -6.23 -7.06 7.21
CA LEU A 16 -5.36 -7.55 8.29
C LEU A 16 -6.12 -7.71 9.61
N CYS A 17 -6.97 -6.75 9.98
CA CYS A 17 -7.83 -6.89 11.16
C CYS A 17 -8.71 -8.14 11.06
N GLN A 18 -9.36 -8.36 9.90
CA GLN A 18 -10.18 -9.54 9.68
C GLN A 18 -9.37 -10.84 9.75
N ARG A 19 -8.13 -10.83 9.25
CA ARG A 19 -7.22 -11.98 9.32
C ARG A 19 -6.82 -12.26 10.76
N LEU A 20 -6.37 -11.27 11.50
CA LEU A 20 -5.95 -11.41 12.89
C LEU A 20 -7.10 -11.90 13.79
N MET A 21 -8.32 -11.40 13.58
CA MET A 21 -9.50 -11.90 14.31
C MET A 21 -9.80 -13.37 14.00
N ARG A 22 -9.69 -13.78 12.72
CA ARG A 22 -9.84 -15.20 12.33
C ARG A 22 -8.77 -16.09 12.95
N ASP A 23 -7.56 -15.57 13.12
CA ASP A 23 -6.44 -16.27 13.74
C ASP A 23 -6.51 -16.26 15.28
N GLY A 24 -7.64 -15.76 15.86
CA GLY A 24 -7.91 -15.79 17.31
C GLY A 24 -7.28 -14.67 18.11
N HIS A 25 -6.89 -13.57 17.48
CA HIS A 25 -6.39 -12.36 18.16
C HIS A 25 -7.55 -11.41 18.55
N GLU A 26 -7.42 -10.76 19.69
CA GLU A 26 -8.23 -9.58 20.04
C GLU A 26 -7.64 -8.35 19.33
N VAL A 27 -8.42 -7.72 18.45
CA VAL A 27 -7.94 -6.63 17.60
C VAL A 27 -8.52 -5.30 18.05
N VAL A 28 -7.66 -4.33 18.31
CA VAL A 28 -8.00 -2.91 18.47
C VAL A 28 -7.64 -2.19 17.18
N GLY A 29 -8.65 -1.73 16.45
CA GLY A 29 -8.46 -0.88 15.27
C GLY A 29 -8.20 0.57 15.69
N PHE A 30 -7.22 1.22 15.05
CA PHE A 30 -6.94 2.64 15.22
C PHE A 30 -6.83 3.31 13.86
N ASP A 31 -7.58 4.39 13.65
CA ASP A 31 -7.52 5.13 12.38
C ASP A 31 -8.05 6.57 12.57
N LEU A 32 -7.60 7.47 11.70
CA LEU A 32 -8.11 8.83 11.61
C LEU A 32 -9.59 8.86 11.18
N VAL A 33 -9.97 7.92 10.32
CA VAL A 33 -11.32 7.80 9.73
C VAL A 33 -12.08 6.67 10.40
N LYS A 34 -13.35 6.93 10.75
CA LYS A 34 -14.25 5.91 11.30
C LYS A 34 -14.48 4.77 10.30
N PRO A 35 -14.67 3.53 10.80
CA PRO A 35 -15.04 2.43 9.93
C PRO A 35 -16.39 2.70 9.24
N ASP A 36 -16.52 2.23 8.01
CA ASP A 36 -17.79 2.21 7.29
C ASP A 36 -18.75 1.19 7.92
N ALA A 37 -20.04 1.30 7.61
CA ALA A 37 -21.06 0.39 8.14
C ALA A 37 -20.78 -1.11 7.82
N GLU A 38 -20.06 -1.38 6.71
CA GLU A 38 -19.68 -2.73 6.31
C GLU A 38 -18.40 -3.22 7.00
N GLN A 39 -17.61 -2.31 7.59
CA GLN A 39 -16.36 -2.61 8.27
C GLN A 39 -16.61 -2.96 9.73
N LYS A 40 -16.64 -4.24 10.04
CA LYS A 40 -16.83 -4.74 11.42
C LYS A 40 -15.52 -4.76 12.16
N LEU A 41 -15.31 -3.80 13.05
CA LEU A 41 -14.18 -3.71 13.98
C LEU A 41 -14.76 -3.67 15.41
N PRO A 42 -14.67 -4.78 16.18
CA PRO A 42 -15.29 -4.88 17.51
C PRO A 42 -14.79 -3.85 18.52
N ALA A 43 -13.48 -3.54 18.44
CA ALA A 43 -12.85 -2.47 19.20
C ALA A 43 -12.20 -1.48 18.23
N PHE A 44 -12.61 -0.22 18.31
CA PHE A 44 -12.09 0.83 17.43
C PHE A 44 -11.89 2.13 18.22
N ILE A 45 -10.72 2.73 18.01
CA ILE A 45 -10.39 4.05 18.55
C ILE A 45 -10.08 4.98 17.38
N GLN A 46 -10.86 6.06 17.28
CA GLN A 46 -10.59 7.11 16.31
C GLN A 46 -9.50 8.03 16.84
N GLY A 47 -8.48 8.29 16.04
CA GLY A 47 -7.40 9.21 16.40
C GLY A 47 -6.38 9.40 15.28
N ASP A 48 -5.57 10.43 15.43
CA ASP A 48 -4.43 10.69 14.57
C ASP A 48 -3.17 10.02 15.15
N ILE A 49 -2.39 9.36 14.30
CA ILE A 49 -1.14 8.67 14.72
C ILE A 49 -0.10 9.66 15.30
N ARG A 50 -0.25 10.95 15.00
CA ARG A 50 0.61 12.03 15.52
C ARG A 50 0.21 12.51 16.91
N ASP A 51 -0.96 12.10 17.41
CA ASP A 51 -1.47 12.44 18.75
C ASP A 51 -1.04 11.36 19.78
N PRO A 52 -0.10 11.65 20.68
CA PRO A 52 0.37 10.67 21.66
C PRO A 52 -0.73 10.15 22.59
N ASP A 53 -1.70 11.00 22.95
CA ASP A 53 -2.78 10.60 23.85
C ASP A 53 -3.79 9.67 23.16
N ALA A 54 -4.07 9.91 21.88
CA ALA A 54 -4.90 9.01 21.08
C ALA A 54 -4.20 7.65 20.89
N VAL A 55 -2.91 7.65 20.56
CA VAL A 55 -2.11 6.42 20.43
C VAL A 55 -2.04 5.68 21.76
N ARG A 56 -1.77 6.37 22.87
CA ARG A 56 -1.75 5.76 24.23
C ARG A 56 -3.04 5.03 24.53
N ARG A 57 -4.21 5.65 24.26
CA ARG A 57 -5.52 5.00 24.46
C ARG A 57 -5.66 3.73 23.61
N ALA A 58 -5.18 3.75 22.37
CA ALA A 58 -5.25 2.61 21.47
C ALA A 58 -4.34 1.43 21.88
N LEU A 59 -3.25 1.72 22.60
CA LEU A 59 -2.27 0.72 23.02
C LEU A 59 -2.52 0.15 24.41
N LEU A 60 -3.58 0.56 25.14
CA LEU A 60 -3.88 0.05 26.47
C LEU A 60 -4.09 -1.47 26.50
N GLY A 61 -3.20 -2.19 27.19
CA GLY A 61 -3.22 -3.64 27.32
C GLY A 61 -2.89 -4.39 26.02
N VAL A 62 -2.37 -3.71 25.00
CA VAL A 62 -1.90 -4.30 23.74
C VAL A 62 -0.54 -4.96 23.92
N GLN A 63 -0.33 -6.10 23.28
CA GLN A 63 0.91 -6.89 23.37
C GLN A 63 1.79 -6.73 22.11
N ALA A 64 1.20 -6.30 20.99
CA ALA A 64 1.92 -6.10 19.73
C ALA A 64 1.19 -5.10 18.83
N ILE A 65 1.93 -4.46 17.93
CA ILE A 65 1.41 -3.42 17.03
C ILE A 65 1.64 -3.82 15.58
N PHE A 66 0.59 -3.70 14.75
CA PHE A 66 0.68 -3.70 13.29
C PHE A 66 0.41 -2.26 12.82
N SER A 67 1.45 -1.56 12.40
CA SER A 67 1.38 -0.15 12.07
C SER A 67 1.31 0.06 10.56
N LEU A 68 0.10 0.38 10.07
CA LEU A 68 -0.20 0.60 8.65
C LEU A 68 -0.68 2.04 8.36
N ALA A 69 -0.96 2.85 9.38
CA ALA A 69 -1.34 4.24 9.17
C ALA A 69 -0.24 4.99 8.39
N ALA A 70 -0.63 5.64 7.30
CA ALA A 70 0.32 6.36 6.44
C ALA A 70 -0.37 7.47 5.63
N ALA A 71 0.33 8.56 5.41
CA ALA A 71 0.05 9.48 4.33
C ALA A 71 0.61 8.89 3.03
N HIS A 72 -0.24 8.61 2.03
CA HIS A 72 0.15 7.88 0.81
C HIS A 72 -0.52 8.35 -0.48
N HIS A 73 -1.40 9.36 -0.42
CA HIS A 73 -2.06 9.89 -1.61
C HIS A 73 -1.12 10.77 -2.41
N ASP A 74 -1.10 10.63 -3.74
CA ASP A 74 -0.25 11.41 -4.64
C ASP A 74 -0.70 12.90 -4.75
N PHE A 75 -1.90 13.24 -4.28
CA PHE A 75 -2.48 14.58 -4.40
C PHE A 75 -3.04 15.06 -3.06
N GLY A 76 -2.94 16.36 -2.81
CA GLY A 76 -3.55 17.01 -1.66
C GLY A 76 -2.80 16.81 -0.34
N ILE A 77 -1.58 16.29 -0.37
CA ILE A 77 -0.70 16.14 0.79
C ILE A 77 0.61 16.87 0.47
N ASP A 78 1.01 17.80 1.33
CA ASP A 78 2.28 18.48 1.26
C ASP A 78 3.42 17.62 1.86
N GLU A 79 4.67 17.96 1.53
CA GLU A 79 5.84 17.25 2.00
C GLU A 79 5.91 17.19 3.54
N PRO A 80 5.72 18.29 4.30
CA PRO A 80 5.75 18.23 5.77
C PRO A 80 4.74 17.25 6.34
N THR A 81 3.54 17.13 5.76
CA THR A 81 2.50 16.21 6.22
C THR A 81 2.90 14.76 5.99
N TYR A 82 3.56 14.41 4.87
CA TYR A 82 4.10 13.06 4.68
C TYR A 82 5.07 12.68 5.80
N PHE A 83 6.01 13.55 6.14
CA PHE A 83 7.00 13.29 7.20
C PHE A 83 6.35 13.27 8.59
N ALA A 84 5.43 14.19 8.87
CA ALA A 84 4.73 14.22 10.16
C ALA A 84 3.93 12.94 10.41
N VAL A 85 3.29 12.35 9.39
CA VAL A 85 2.53 11.12 9.55
C VAL A 85 3.46 9.89 9.52
N ASN A 86 4.31 9.77 8.50
CA ASN A 86 5.04 8.53 8.25
C ASN A 86 6.30 8.39 9.12
N ARG A 87 6.96 9.49 9.47
CA ARG A 87 8.15 9.52 10.34
C ARG A 87 7.77 9.83 11.78
N ASP A 88 7.14 10.99 12.03
CA ASP A 88 6.93 11.45 13.40
C ASP A 88 5.80 10.66 14.08
N GLY A 89 4.73 10.29 13.34
CA GLY A 89 3.73 9.33 13.81
C GLY A 89 4.34 7.98 14.17
N SER A 90 5.34 7.50 13.42
CA SER A 90 6.08 6.28 13.79
C SER A 90 6.87 6.45 15.09
N ARG A 91 7.42 7.66 15.34
CA ARG A 91 8.10 7.97 16.61
C ARG A 91 7.11 7.92 17.78
N VAL A 92 5.92 8.52 17.61
CA VAL A 92 4.85 8.46 18.62
C VAL A 92 4.47 6.99 18.93
N ILE A 93 4.31 6.14 17.90
CA ILE A 93 4.05 4.71 18.09
C ILE A 93 5.16 4.05 18.92
N CYS A 94 6.43 4.29 18.60
CA CYS A 94 7.57 3.71 19.31
C CYS A 94 7.64 4.18 20.78
N ASP A 95 7.43 5.48 21.01
CA ASP A 95 7.49 6.06 22.37
C ASP A 95 6.33 5.57 23.25
N GLU A 96 5.11 5.45 22.69
CA GLU A 96 3.98 4.90 23.43
C GLU A 96 4.08 3.38 23.60
N ALA A 97 4.71 2.66 22.64
CA ALA A 97 5.04 1.24 22.81
C ALA A 97 5.99 1.03 23.99
N ASP A 98 7.02 1.87 24.12
CA ASP A 98 7.95 1.83 25.26
C ASP A 98 7.23 2.07 26.60
N ARG A 99 6.32 3.04 26.66
CA ARG A 99 5.54 3.32 27.88
C ARG A 99 4.61 2.18 28.30
N GLN A 100 4.12 1.39 27.31
CA GLN A 100 3.24 0.24 27.52
C GLN A 100 3.99 -1.09 27.65
N GLY A 101 5.32 -1.10 27.53
CA GLY A 101 6.14 -2.31 27.56
C GLY A 101 5.99 -3.20 26.33
N ILE A 102 5.52 -2.64 25.20
CA ILE A 102 5.35 -3.38 23.94
C ILE A 102 6.69 -3.44 23.22
N THR A 103 7.16 -4.64 22.90
CA THR A 103 8.48 -4.87 22.28
C THR A 103 8.42 -5.39 20.85
N ARG A 104 7.22 -5.67 20.30
CA ARG A 104 7.07 -6.23 18.95
C ARG A 104 6.18 -5.37 18.08
N ILE A 105 6.73 -4.89 16.96
CA ILE A 105 6.00 -4.05 15.99
C ILE A 105 6.20 -4.62 14.59
N CYS A 106 5.10 -4.78 13.84
CA CYS A 106 5.13 -4.95 12.40
C CYS A 106 4.77 -3.62 11.74
N TRP A 107 5.63 -3.11 10.87
CA TRP A 107 5.41 -1.84 10.18
C TRP A 107 5.41 -2.00 8.67
N TYR A 108 4.41 -1.42 8.01
CA TYR A 108 4.30 -1.43 6.56
C TYR A 108 4.97 -0.22 5.95
N SER A 109 6.15 -0.45 5.36
CA SER A 109 6.87 0.49 4.51
C SER A 109 6.34 0.42 3.07
N SER A 110 7.21 0.57 2.09
CA SER A 110 6.88 0.47 0.66
C SER A 110 8.15 0.27 -0.17
N CYS A 111 8.06 -0.43 -1.29
CA CYS A 111 9.13 -0.43 -2.30
C CYS A 111 9.40 0.96 -2.92
N ALA A 112 8.53 1.95 -2.68
CA ALA A 112 8.78 3.34 -3.08
C ALA A 112 10.05 3.95 -2.45
N VAL A 113 10.59 3.35 -1.39
CA VAL A 113 11.88 3.74 -0.79
C VAL A 113 13.06 3.57 -1.74
N TYR A 114 12.93 2.71 -2.76
CA TYR A 114 14.00 2.48 -3.74
C TYR A 114 13.99 3.51 -4.88
N GLY A 115 12.89 4.25 -5.07
CA GLY A 115 12.73 5.18 -6.19
C GLY A 115 12.64 4.50 -7.55
N ASP A 116 12.95 5.25 -8.60
CA ASP A 116 13.02 4.75 -9.97
C ASP A 116 14.35 4.03 -10.20
N CYS A 117 14.28 2.76 -10.54
CA CYS A 117 15.46 1.92 -10.67
C CYS A 117 15.44 1.12 -11.98
N PRO A 118 16.50 1.22 -12.80
CA PRO A 118 16.60 0.46 -14.05
C PRO A 118 16.86 -1.04 -13.81
N ALA A 119 17.39 -1.42 -12.64
CA ALA A 119 17.70 -2.78 -12.26
C ALA A 119 16.77 -3.29 -11.14
N PRO A 120 16.55 -4.60 -11.03
CA PRO A 120 15.83 -5.18 -9.91
C PRO A 120 16.42 -4.74 -8.57
N ARG A 121 15.55 -4.44 -7.59
CA ARG A 121 15.93 -4.01 -6.24
C ARG A 121 15.46 -5.02 -5.21
N ASN A 122 16.36 -5.35 -4.31
CA ASN A 122 16.11 -6.21 -3.14
C ASN A 122 16.42 -5.44 -1.85
N GLU A 123 16.35 -6.11 -0.72
CA GLU A 123 16.54 -5.51 0.60
C GLU A 123 17.96 -5.01 0.86
N GLU A 124 18.95 -5.50 0.11
CA GLU A 124 20.38 -5.08 0.17
C GLU A 124 20.64 -3.83 -0.68
N SER A 125 19.73 -3.52 -1.62
CA SER A 125 19.85 -2.35 -2.48
C SER A 125 19.72 -1.07 -1.68
N THR A 126 20.60 -0.09 -1.93
CA THR A 126 20.55 1.22 -1.28
C THR A 126 19.26 1.95 -1.64
N PRO A 127 18.43 2.34 -0.67
CA PRO A 127 17.24 3.13 -0.91
C PRO A 127 17.58 4.52 -1.51
N GLN A 128 16.86 4.92 -2.57
CA GLN A 128 17.02 6.20 -3.26
C GLN A 128 15.64 6.75 -3.67
N PRO A 129 14.80 7.16 -2.71
CA PRO A 129 13.44 7.60 -3.01
C PRO A 129 13.45 8.86 -3.88
N ASN A 130 12.58 8.89 -4.89
CA ASN A 130 12.45 10.01 -5.83
C ASN A 130 11.18 10.86 -5.59
N GLY A 131 10.50 10.66 -4.48
CA GLY A 131 9.31 11.42 -4.10
C GLY A 131 9.09 11.45 -2.59
N HIS A 132 8.30 12.42 -2.13
CA HIS A 132 8.08 12.70 -0.70
C HIS A 132 7.51 11.49 0.06
N TYR A 133 6.62 10.72 -0.59
CA TYR A 133 6.08 9.49 0.00
C TYR A 133 7.20 8.47 0.29
N GLY A 134 8.00 8.12 -0.73
CA GLY A 134 9.12 7.17 -0.56
C GLY A 134 10.13 7.65 0.48
N ALA A 135 10.48 8.93 0.44
CA ALA A 135 11.42 9.56 1.39
C ALA A 135 10.89 9.52 2.83
N SER A 136 9.61 9.83 3.04
CA SER A 136 8.99 9.79 4.37
C SER A 136 8.86 8.36 4.91
N LYS A 137 8.59 7.36 4.04
CA LYS A 137 8.61 5.95 4.45
C LYS A 137 10.02 5.50 4.84
N LEU A 138 11.04 5.88 4.09
CA LEU A 138 12.43 5.59 4.45
C LEU A 138 12.83 6.23 5.79
N ALA A 139 12.40 7.47 6.03
CA ALA A 139 12.60 8.14 7.31
C ALA A 139 11.89 7.41 8.47
N GLY A 140 10.69 6.88 8.23
CA GLY A 140 9.98 6.02 9.20
C GLY A 140 10.72 4.72 9.50
N GLU A 141 11.33 4.06 8.51
CA GLU A 141 12.20 2.89 8.75
C GLU A 141 13.39 3.25 9.67
N GLY A 142 13.93 4.47 9.52
CA GLY A 142 14.97 5.00 10.42
C GLY A 142 14.51 5.04 11.89
N VAL A 143 13.28 5.48 12.12
CA VAL A 143 12.69 5.52 13.48
C VAL A 143 12.64 4.12 14.11
N PHE A 144 12.16 3.10 13.38
CA PHE A 144 12.12 1.74 13.91
C PHE A 144 13.51 1.14 14.11
N ARG A 145 14.47 1.49 13.26
CA ARG A 145 15.88 1.09 13.45
C ARG A 145 16.44 1.67 14.74
N GLU A 146 16.23 2.96 15.00
CA GLU A 146 16.65 3.63 16.23
C GLU A 146 15.95 3.03 17.45
N TRP A 147 14.65 2.72 17.34
CA TRP A 147 13.89 2.13 18.44
C TRP A 147 14.41 0.73 18.81
N VAL A 148 14.67 -0.13 17.82
CA VAL A 148 15.24 -1.46 18.02
C VAL A 148 16.64 -1.36 18.62
N ALA A 149 17.47 -0.41 18.18
CA ALA A 149 18.83 -0.20 18.67
C ALA A 149 18.90 0.19 20.16
N ARG A 150 17.79 0.66 20.77
CA ARG A 150 17.70 0.89 22.23
C ARG A 150 17.76 -0.42 23.04
N GLY A 151 17.71 -1.61 22.42
CA GLY A 151 17.75 -2.92 23.08
C GLY A 151 16.47 -3.27 23.82
N GLY A 152 16.58 -4.00 24.95
CA GLY A 152 15.43 -4.36 25.79
C GLY A 152 14.43 -5.33 25.11
N GLY A 153 14.87 -6.19 24.19
CA GLY A 153 14.04 -7.15 23.48
C GLY A 153 13.18 -6.55 22.37
N ARG A 154 13.41 -5.27 22.02
CA ARG A 154 12.67 -4.60 20.93
C ARG A 154 12.95 -5.24 19.59
N SER A 155 11.91 -5.53 18.84
CA SER A 155 12.00 -6.10 17.51
C SER A 155 10.96 -5.50 16.55
N ALA A 156 11.40 -5.18 15.34
CA ALA A 156 10.54 -4.61 14.29
C ALA A 156 10.63 -5.42 13.00
N LEU A 157 9.46 -5.78 12.47
CA LEU A 157 9.29 -6.39 11.16
C LEU A 157 8.82 -5.33 10.17
N VAL A 158 9.67 -4.97 9.22
CA VAL A 158 9.38 -4.00 8.17
C VAL A 158 8.99 -4.74 6.90
N ILE A 159 7.79 -4.51 6.40
CA ILE A 159 7.31 -5.05 5.13
C ILE A 159 7.29 -3.94 4.09
N ARG A 160 7.93 -4.15 2.95
CA ARG A 160 7.94 -3.25 1.78
C ARG A 160 7.11 -3.85 0.65
N PRO A 161 5.78 -3.66 0.62
CA PRO A 161 4.97 -4.09 -0.50
C PRO A 161 5.18 -3.19 -1.72
N THR A 162 4.85 -3.73 -2.90
CA THR A 162 4.74 -2.98 -4.15
C THR A 162 3.30 -2.45 -4.32
N ILE A 163 2.88 -2.21 -5.58
CA ILE A 163 1.50 -1.80 -5.87
C ILE A 163 0.54 -2.90 -5.41
N THR A 164 -0.11 -2.68 -4.27
CA THR A 164 -1.01 -3.66 -3.67
C THR A 164 -2.40 -3.57 -4.29
N PHE A 165 -2.97 -4.72 -4.66
CA PHE A 165 -4.29 -4.82 -5.26
C PHE A 165 -5.07 -6.01 -4.68
N GLY A 166 -6.39 -6.02 -4.90
CA GLY A 166 -7.30 -7.09 -4.50
C GLY A 166 -8.72 -6.59 -4.28
N PRO A 167 -9.66 -7.48 -3.92
CA PRO A 167 -11.03 -7.12 -3.60
C PRO A 167 -11.10 -6.02 -2.53
N GLY A 168 -11.91 -4.98 -2.76
CA GLY A 168 -12.02 -3.83 -1.85
C GLY A 168 -11.06 -2.67 -2.14
N ASN A 169 -10.06 -2.85 -3.02
CA ASN A 169 -9.16 -1.76 -3.42
C ASN A 169 -9.78 -0.91 -4.53
N VAL A 170 -9.85 0.40 -4.34
CA VAL A 170 -10.37 1.38 -5.32
C VAL A 170 -9.28 2.27 -5.94
N ALA A 171 -8.03 1.78 -5.96
CA ALA A 171 -6.86 2.48 -6.50
C ALA A 171 -6.56 2.12 -7.97
N ASN A 172 -5.27 2.01 -8.33
CA ASN A 172 -4.80 1.88 -9.71
C ASN A 172 -5.40 0.68 -10.48
N MET A 173 -5.43 -0.51 -9.86
CA MET A 173 -5.99 -1.70 -10.52
C MET A 173 -7.51 -1.55 -10.73
N TYR A 174 -8.23 -0.96 -9.79
CA TYR A 174 -9.65 -0.63 -9.94
C TYR A 174 -9.88 0.30 -11.12
N SER A 175 -9.06 1.34 -11.25
CA SER A 175 -9.15 2.29 -12.36
C SER A 175 -8.91 1.60 -13.71
N LEU A 176 -7.95 0.68 -13.78
CA LEU A 176 -7.68 -0.13 -14.96
C LEU A 176 -8.90 -1.02 -15.30
N ILE A 177 -9.45 -1.75 -14.32
CA ILE A 177 -10.64 -2.59 -14.51
C ILE A 177 -11.80 -1.76 -15.06
N ARG A 178 -12.07 -0.59 -14.47
CA ARG A 178 -13.13 0.32 -14.92
C ARG A 178 -12.93 0.80 -16.35
N GLN A 179 -11.71 1.17 -16.74
CA GLN A 179 -11.38 1.60 -18.09
C GLN A 179 -11.54 0.47 -19.11
N VAL A 180 -11.02 -0.73 -18.82
CA VAL A 180 -11.19 -1.89 -19.68
C VAL A 180 -12.67 -2.27 -19.78
N ALA A 181 -13.41 -2.27 -18.68
CA ALA A 181 -14.85 -2.58 -18.67
C ALA A 181 -15.67 -1.61 -19.53
N SER A 182 -15.34 -0.31 -19.49
CA SER A 182 -16.03 0.73 -20.28
C SER A 182 -15.79 0.62 -21.81
N GLY A 183 -14.83 -0.19 -22.26
CA GLY A 183 -14.45 -0.30 -23.69
C GLY A 183 -13.62 0.89 -24.20
N ARG A 184 -13.22 1.81 -23.35
CA ARG A 184 -12.44 3.01 -23.74
C ARG A 184 -10.93 2.87 -23.47
N PHE A 185 -10.50 1.70 -22.99
CA PHE A 185 -9.10 1.46 -22.69
C PHE A 185 -8.30 1.27 -23.98
N VAL A 186 -7.12 1.90 -24.03
CA VAL A 186 -6.17 1.83 -25.13
C VAL A 186 -4.82 1.41 -24.59
N ILE A 187 -4.19 0.43 -25.21
CA ILE A 187 -2.80 0.04 -24.90
C ILE A 187 -1.87 0.96 -25.70
N ALA A 188 -0.97 1.64 -25.02
CA ALA A 188 0.02 2.50 -25.63
C ALA A 188 1.31 1.74 -25.96
N GLY A 189 1.65 1.65 -27.23
CA GLY A 189 2.85 0.98 -27.71
C GLY A 189 2.88 -0.52 -27.44
N ALA A 190 4.07 -1.08 -27.28
CA ALA A 190 4.24 -2.51 -27.03
C ALA A 190 3.84 -2.91 -25.58
N ALA A 191 3.87 -1.96 -24.64
CA ALA A 191 3.55 -2.14 -23.20
C ALA A 191 4.25 -3.35 -22.57
N LYS A 192 5.54 -3.56 -22.92
CA LYS A 192 6.37 -4.67 -22.43
C LYS A 192 7.06 -4.37 -21.10
N ASN A 193 6.91 -3.14 -20.58
CA ASN A 193 7.45 -2.73 -19.29
C ASN A 193 6.87 -3.59 -18.17
N LEU A 194 7.75 -4.18 -17.35
CA LEU A 194 7.37 -5.06 -16.25
C LEU A 194 6.86 -4.28 -15.05
N LYS A 195 5.88 -4.86 -14.36
CA LYS A 195 5.28 -4.33 -13.14
C LYS A 195 5.33 -5.35 -12.03
N SER A 196 6.01 -4.99 -10.96
CA SER A 196 5.95 -5.74 -9.71
C SER A 196 4.65 -5.39 -8.97
N LEU A 197 3.87 -6.40 -8.63
CA LEU A 197 2.56 -6.27 -7.98
C LEU A 197 2.54 -7.04 -6.66
N SER A 198 1.63 -6.67 -5.77
CA SER A 198 1.37 -7.35 -4.51
C SER A 198 -0.12 -7.68 -4.39
N TYR A 199 -0.49 -8.96 -4.41
CA TYR A 199 -1.86 -9.36 -4.13
C TYR A 199 -2.10 -9.36 -2.62
N VAL A 200 -3.17 -8.70 -2.17
CA VAL A 200 -3.37 -8.41 -0.75
C VAL A 200 -3.45 -9.66 0.13
N GLU A 201 -4.14 -10.73 -0.28
CA GLU A 201 -4.26 -11.94 0.54
C GLU A 201 -2.87 -12.59 0.75
N ASN A 202 -2.07 -12.71 -0.32
CA ASN A 202 -0.71 -13.24 -0.21
C ASN A 202 0.22 -12.32 0.61
N LEU A 203 0.04 -10.99 0.52
CA LEU A 203 0.77 -10.03 1.36
C LEU A 203 0.46 -10.27 2.85
N LEU A 204 -0.81 -10.51 3.19
CA LEU A 204 -1.20 -10.82 4.57
C LEU A 204 -0.66 -12.18 5.00
N ASP A 205 -0.69 -13.19 4.12
CA ASP A 205 -0.12 -14.51 4.39
C ASP A 205 1.38 -14.43 4.64
N ALA A 206 2.12 -13.65 3.84
CA ALA A 206 3.54 -13.39 4.04
C ALA A 206 3.81 -12.69 5.37
N THR A 207 3.01 -11.66 5.69
CA THR A 207 3.12 -10.94 6.97
C THR A 207 2.93 -11.90 8.15
N MET A 208 1.88 -12.72 8.12
CA MET A 208 1.61 -13.66 9.22
C MET A 208 2.63 -14.80 9.27
N HIS A 209 3.12 -15.28 8.11
CA HIS A 209 4.23 -16.24 8.05
C HIS A 209 5.48 -15.72 8.77
N LEU A 210 5.91 -14.50 8.44
CA LEU A 210 7.08 -13.87 9.07
C LEU A 210 6.83 -13.56 10.55
N TRP A 211 5.63 -13.09 10.90
CA TRP A 211 5.24 -12.78 12.26
C TRP A 211 5.26 -14.02 13.16
N ASN A 212 4.67 -15.12 12.71
CA ASN A 212 4.53 -16.36 13.47
C ASN A 212 5.86 -17.14 13.56
N ARG A 213 6.73 -17.01 12.56
CA ARG A 213 8.08 -17.57 12.59
C ARG A 213 8.92 -17.00 13.74
N GLY A 214 8.57 -15.78 14.18
CA GLY A 214 9.39 -14.99 15.11
C GLY A 214 10.55 -14.28 14.41
N PHE A 215 10.98 -13.20 15.01
CA PHE A 215 12.10 -12.39 14.53
C PHE A 215 12.72 -11.62 15.70
N GLU A 216 14.00 -11.34 15.60
CA GLU A 216 14.75 -10.52 16.54
C GLU A 216 15.33 -9.31 15.82
N GLY A 217 15.48 -8.20 16.55
CA GLY A 217 16.02 -6.97 16.01
C GLY A 217 15.17 -6.38 14.89
N LEU A 218 15.80 -5.71 13.94
CA LEU A 218 15.15 -5.15 12.77
C LEU A 218 15.23 -6.12 11.59
N GLN A 219 14.10 -6.58 11.12
CA GLN A 219 13.98 -7.41 9.91
C GLN A 219 13.18 -6.68 8.85
N THR A 220 13.75 -6.59 7.64
CA THR A 220 13.09 -5.95 6.49
C THR A 220 12.90 -6.96 5.38
N TYR A 221 11.69 -6.99 4.79
CA TYR A 221 11.34 -7.87 3.67
C TYR A 221 10.55 -7.10 2.61
N ASN A 222 10.97 -7.24 1.36
CA ASN A 222 10.13 -6.86 0.23
C ASN A 222 9.01 -7.90 0.07
N PHE A 223 7.84 -7.45 -0.33
CA PHE A 223 6.78 -8.32 -0.78
C PHE A 223 6.42 -8.03 -2.24
N VAL A 224 6.68 -8.99 -3.09
CA VAL A 224 6.49 -8.93 -4.55
C VAL A 224 6.00 -10.28 -5.03
N GLU A 225 4.95 -10.27 -5.82
CA GLU A 225 4.52 -11.47 -6.54
C GLU A 225 5.43 -11.77 -7.74
N LYS A 226 5.73 -13.03 -7.95
CA LYS A 226 6.49 -13.50 -9.11
C LYS A 226 5.69 -14.54 -9.92
N PRO A 227 5.90 -14.60 -11.25
CA PRO A 227 6.69 -13.68 -12.07
C PRO A 227 6.06 -12.30 -12.22
N ASP A 228 6.88 -11.26 -12.44
CA ASP A 228 6.38 -9.94 -12.83
C ASP A 228 5.59 -10.05 -14.14
N LEU A 229 4.53 -9.26 -14.27
CA LEU A 229 3.77 -9.15 -15.51
C LEU A 229 4.06 -7.82 -16.22
N SER A 230 4.08 -7.86 -17.55
CA SER A 230 4.10 -6.63 -18.34
C SER A 230 2.77 -5.88 -18.22
N SER A 231 2.79 -4.58 -18.48
CA SER A 231 1.55 -3.77 -18.49
C SER A 231 0.53 -4.30 -19.49
N ARG A 232 0.97 -4.91 -20.58
CA ARG A 232 0.12 -5.61 -21.55
C ARG A 232 -0.55 -6.84 -20.93
N GLU A 233 0.23 -7.72 -20.31
CA GLU A 233 -0.30 -8.95 -19.70
C GLU A 233 -1.26 -8.66 -18.55
N ILE A 234 -1.03 -7.60 -17.79
CA ILE A 234 -1.96 -7.15 -16.75
C ILE A 234 -3.30 -6.71 -17.38
N ALA A 235 -3.24 -5.90 -18.43
CA ALA A 235 -4.47 -5.46 -19.13
C ALA A 235 -5.21 -6.64 -19.79
N GLU A 236 -4.49 -7.58 -20.38
CA GLU A 236 -5.06 -8.80 -20.96
C GLU A 236 -5.71 -9.68 -19.89
N ALA A 237 -5.05 -9.88 -18.73
CA ALA A 237 -5.62 -10.63 -17.61
C ALA A 237 -6.92 -9.99 -17.10
N VAL A 238 -6.98 -8.65 -17.01
CA VAL A 238 -8.21 -7.92 -16.71
C VAL A 238 -9.27 -8.13 -17.78
N GLY A 239 -8.90 -8.05 -19.07
CA GLY A 239 -9.81 -8.30 -20.20
C GLY A 239 -10.41 -9.70 -20.13
N VAL A 240 -9.60 -10.73 -19.98
CA VAL A 240 -10.04 -12.14 -19.83
C VAL A 240 -11.00 -12.30 -18.65
N ALA A 241 -10.68 -11.74 -17.48
CA ALA A 241 -11.54 -11.82 -16.31
C ALA A 241 -12.89 -11.08 -16.51
N LEU A 242 -12.91 -10.04 -17.34
CA LEU A 242 -14.13 -9.35 -17.74
C LEU A 242 -14.94 -10.10 -18.80
N GLY A 243 -14.39 -11.16 -19.42
CA GLY A 243 -15.00 -11.89 -20.54
C GLY A 243 -14.81 -11.22 -21.88
N LYS A 244 -13.78 -10.37 -22.03
CA LYS A 244 -13.48 -9.67 -23.29
C LYS A 244 -12.37 -10.38 -24.06
N ALA A 245 -12.51 -10.49 -25.37
CA ALA A 245 -11.50 -11.08 -26.25
C ALA A 245 -10.20 -10.24 -26.27
N ARG A 246 -10.32 -8.92 -26.09
CA ARG A 246 -9.19 -7.97 -26.01
C ARG A 246 -9.53 -6.88 -25.00
N PRO A 247 -8.55 -6.37 -24.22
CA PRO A 247 -8.78 -5.29 -23.25
C PRO A 247 -9.10 -3.95 -23.96
N GLY A 248 -8.56 -3.75 -25.17
CA GLY A 248 -8.75 -2.57 -25.99
C GLY A 248 -7.80 -2.58 -27.21
N PRO A 249 -7.89 -1.59 -28.10
CA PRO A 249 -6.99 -1.44 -29.23
C PRO A 249 -5.58 -1.05 -28.75
N THR A 250 -4.58 -1.36 -29.59
CA THR A 250 -3.19 -0.91 -29.38
C THR A 250 -2.91 0.24 -30.36
N LEU A 251 -2.47 1.37 -29.82
CA LEU A 251 -2.02 2.52 -30.61
C LEU A 251 -0.54 2.84 -30.33
N PRO A 252 0.20 3.39 -31.28
CA PRO A 252 1.55 3.87 -31.07
C PRO A 252 1.62 4.86 -29.89
N MET A 253 2.65 4.76 -29.04
CA MET A 253 2.83 5.62 -27.86
C MET A 253 2.71 7.12 -28.17
N PRO A 254 3.35 7.69 -29.25
CA PRO A 254 3.22 9.09 -29.57
C PRO A 254 1.78 9.53 -29.82
N ILE A 255 0.98 8.68 -30.48
CA ILE A 255 -0.43 8.97 -30.73
C ILE A 255 -1.21 9.05 -29.43
N VAL A 256 -1.03 8.08 -28.51
CA VAL A 256 -1.72 8.09 -27.21
C VAL A 256 -1.32 9.33 -26.39
N LEU A 257 -0.04 9.70 -26.39
CA LEU A 257 0.42 10.90 -25.71
C LEU A 257 -0.20 12.17 -26.31
N ALA A 258 -0.26 12.28 -27.63
CA ALA A 258 -0.90 13.42 -28.30
C ALA A 258 -2.40 13.53 -27.96
N LEU A 259 -3.11 12.39 -27.91
CA LEU A 259 -4.53 12.34 -27.53
C LEU A 259 -4.77 12.68 -26.06
N THR A 260 -3.79 12.48 -25.18
CA THR A 260 -3.91 12.76 -23.74
C THR A 260 -3.44 14.18 -23.36
N MET A 261 -2.64 14.84 -24.18
CA MET A 261 -2.13 16.20 -23.92
C MET A 261 -3.24 17.25 -23.66
N PRO A 262 -4.38 17.29 -24.38
CA PRO A 262 -5.45 18.25 -24.06
C PRO A 262 -5.99 18.11 -22.62
N PHE A 263 -6.00 16.90 -22.06
CA PHE A 263 -6.45 16.69 -20.67
C PHE A 263 -5.46 17.28 -19.67
N ASP A 264 -4.15 17.25 -19.95
CA ASP A 264 -3.15 17.91 -19.11
C ASP A 264 -3.37 19.42 -19.08
N VAL A 265 -3.66 20.02 -20.24
CA VAL A 265 -3.95 21.46 -20.35
C VAL A 265 -5.22 21.83 -19.57
N ILE A 266 -6.31 21.05 -19.72
CA ILE A 266 -7.56 21.30 -18.99
C ILE A 266 -7.33 21.14 -17.48
N THR A 267 -6.58 20.12 -17.05
CA THR A 267 -6.23 19.93 -15.64
C THR A 267 -5.42 21.13 -15.10
N ALA A 268 -4.44 21.61 -15.87
CA ALA A 268 -3.63 22.78 -15.49
C ALA A 268 -4.46 24.07 -15.34
N ILE A 269 -5.47 24.27 -16.21
CA ILE A 269 -6.34 25.45 -16.15
C ILE A 269 -7.41 25.34 -15.06
N THR A 270 -8.02 24.15 -14.92
CA THR A 270 -9.20 24.00 -14.03
C THR A 270 -8.86 23.50 -12.63
N GLY A 271 -7.64 22.99 -12.41
CA GLY A 271 -7.24 22.31 -11.17
C GLY A 271 -7.97 20.97 -10.94
N LYS A 272 -8.80 20.51 -11.88
CA LYS A 272 -9.59 19.28 -11.72
C LYS A 272 -8.84 18.09 -12.31
N ASP A 273 -8.63 17.06 -11.51
CA ASP A 273 -8.09 15.78 -12.00
C ASP A 273 -9.14 15.03 -12.83
N LEU A 274 -8.89 14.94 -14.14
CA LEU A 274 -9.76 14.24 -15.08
C LEU A 274 -9.50 12.72 -15.15
N GLY A 275 -8.55 12.20 -14.37
CA GLY A 275 -8.20 10.79 -14.34
C GLY A 275 -7.36 10.30 -15.51
N ILE A 276 -7.07 11.16 -16.50
CA ILE A 276 -6.27 10.89 -17.70
C ILE A 276 -5.18 11.96 -17.77
N SER A 277 -3.92 11.54 -18.00
CA SER A 277 -2.78 12.46 -18.22
C SER A 277 -1.65 11.77 -18.96
N THR A 278 -0.80 12.54 -19.64
CA THR A 278 0.39 12.01 -20.32
C THR A 278 1.33 11.33 -19.32
N MET A 279 1.46 11.88 -18.10
CA MET A 279 2.25 11.30 -17.02
C MET A 279 1.71 9.92 -16.63
N ARG A 280 0.39 9.76 -16.46
CA ARG A 280 -0.22 8.47 -16.13
C ARG A 280 -0.03 7.43 -17.24
N VAL A 281 -0.12 7.85 -18.49
CA VAL A 281 0.15 6.96 -19.64
C VAL A 281 1.60 6.50 -19.62
N ARG A 282 2.57 7.40 -19.42
CA ARG A 282 4.00 7.03 -19.31
C ARG A 282 4.26 6.13 -18.11
N LYS A 283 3.70 6.46 -16.95
CA LYS A 283 3.82 5.65 -15.73
C LYS A 283 3.27 4.24 -15.94
N LEU A 284 2.14 4.09 -16.64
CA LEU A 284 1.54 2.78 -16.90
C LEU A 284 2.30 1.97 -17.96
N PHE A 285 2.68 2.57 -19.09
CA PHE A 285 3.13 1.84 -20.27
C PHE A 285 4.62 1.96 -20.61
N ALA A 286 5.37 2.82 -19.91
CA ALA A 286 6.79 3.01 -20.16
C ALA A 286 7.68 2.81 -18.93
N GLN A 287 7.19 3.17 -17.74
CA GLN A 287 7.97 3.02 -16.52
C GLN A 287 7.98 1.54 -16.07
N GLU A 288 9.14 1.01 -15.75
CA GLU A 288 9.28 -0.31 -15.13
C GLU A 288 9.32 -0.22 -13.61
N THR A 289 8.81 -1.26 -12.95
CA THR A 289 9.00 -1.48 -11.52
C THR A 289 9.44 -2.93 -11.33
N LYS A 290 10.70 -3.11 -10.96
CA LYS A 290 11.31 -4.44 -10.78
C LYS A 290 11.88 -4.55 -9.37
N PHE A 291 11.23 -5.36 -8.56
CA PHE A 291 11.68 -5.64 -7.20
C PHE A 291 11.80 -7.15 -7.01
N GLU A 292 12.70 -7.55 -6.11
CA GLU A 292 12.90 -8.95 -5.74
C GLU A 292 12.48 -9.20 -4.29
N SER A 293 12.02 -10.43 -4.02
CA SER A 293 11.62 -10.89 -2.68
C SER A 293 12.26 -12.24 -2.32
N ASP A 294 13.50 -12.47 -2.79
CA ASP A 294 14.22 -13.71 -2.58
C ASP A 294 14.47 -13.98 -1.09
N LYS A 295 14.70 -12.92 -0.31
CA LYS A 295 14.82 -13.02 1.14
C LYS A 295 13.57 -13.62 1.78
N LEU A 296 12.38 -13.23 1.32
CA LEU A 296 11.12 -13.80 1.78
C LEU A 296 10.98 -15.25 1.30
N ALA A 297 11.29 -15.54 0.03
CA ALA A 297 11.24 -16.90 -0.52
C ALA A 297 12.17 -17.85 0.23
N ALA A 298 13.36 -17.39 0.63
CA ALA A 298 14.32 -18.16 1.44
C ALA A 298 13.78 -18.55 2.83
N THR A 299 12.72 -17.89 3.33
CA THR A 299 12.03 -18.30 4.55
C THR A 299 11.11 -19.51 4.36
N GLY A 300 10.94 -19.99 3.14
CA GLY A 300 10.01 -21.07 2.76
C GLY A 300 8.60 -20.56 2.43
N PHE A 301 8.37 -19.24 2.43
CA PHE A 301 7.07 -18.67 2.03
C PHE A 301 6.81 -18.90 0.54
N LYS A 302 5.57 -19.25 0.22
CA LYS A 302 5.08 -19.37 -1.16
C LYS A 302 3.70 -18.73 -1.25
N SER A 303 3.51 -17.87 -2.24
CA SER A 303 2.18 -17.29 -2.53
C SER A 303 1.19 -18.37 -2.93
N ALA A 304 0.04 -18.41 -2.29
CA ALA A 304 -1.01 -19.39 -2.56
C ALA A 304 -1.84 -19.03 -3.81
N VAL A 305 -1.92 -17.75 -4.15
CA VAL A 305 -2.74 -17.20 -5.24
C VAL A 305 -1.82 -16.56 -6.29
N SER A 306 -1.93 -16.97 -7.55
CA SER A 306 -1.17 -16.31 -8.62
C SER A 306 -1.68 -14.88 -8.89
N ILE A 307 -0.84 -14.03 -9.48
CA ILE A 307 -1.23 -12.65 -9.87
C ILE A 307 -2.49 -12.69 -10.75
N ARG A 308 -2.55 -13.59 -11.75
CA ARG A 308 -3.69 -13.70 -12.67
C ARG A 308 -4.97 -14.10 -11.94
N GLU A 309 -4.89 -15.02 -11.01
CA GLU A 309 -6.01 -15.40 -10.15
C GLU A 309 -6.42 -14.25 -9.23
N GLY A 310 -5.49 -13.53 -8.61
CA GLY A 310 -5.77 -12.34 -7.82
C GLY A 310 -6.48 -11.25 -8.61
N ILE A 311 -6.07 -11.01 -9.87
CA ILE A 311 -6.77 -10.11 -10.81
C ILE A 311 -8.20 -10.62 -11.07
N SER A 312 -8.38 -11.92 -11.31
CA SER A 312 -9.69 -12.52 -11.54
C SER A 312 -10.62 -12.33 -10.33
N ARG A 313 -10.13 -12.58 -9.10
CA ARG A 313 -10.89 -12.35 -7.85
C ARG A 313 -11.27 -10.88 -7.68
N MET A 314 -10.37 -9.96 -7.97
CA MET A 314 -10.67 -8.53 -7.91
C MET A 314 -11.71 -8.10 -8.95
N VAL A 315 -11.64 -8.62 -10.18
CA VAL A 315 -12.66 -8.37 -11.23
C VAL A 315 -14.02 -8.97 -10.82
N LYS A 316 -14.04 -10.16 -10.23
CA LYS A 316 -15.28 -10.78 -9.70
C LYS A 316 -15.92 -9.88 -8.64
N TRP A 317 -15.14 -9.42 -7.66
CA TRP A 317 -15.61 -8.45 -6.66
C TRP A 317 -16.13 -7.17 -7.32
N TRP A 318 -15.39 -6.65 -8.32
CA TRP A 318 -15.80 -5.45 -9.04
C TRP A 318 -17.15 -5.61 -9.72
N LYS A 319 -17.41 -6.75 -10.36
CA LYS A 319 -18.71 -7.06 -10.98
C LYS A 319 -19.86 -7.14 -9.97
N GLN A 320 -19.60 -7.69 -8.79
CA GLN A 320 -20.62 -7.94 -7.75
C GLN A 320 -20.96 -6.70 -6.93
N ALA A 321 -19.94 -5.99 -6.47
CA ALA A 321 -20.08 -4.87 -5.54
C ALA A 321 -19.28 -3.63 -5.96
N GLY A 322 -18.06 -3.82 -6.45
CA GLY A 322 -17.10 -2.75 -6.66
C GLY A 322 -17.47 -1.76 -7.76
N SER A 323 -18.25 -2.16 -8.77
CA SER A 323 -18.64 -1.25 -9.87
C SER A 323 -19.44 -0.02 -9.40
N LYS A 324 -20.11 -0.14 -8.26
CA LYS A 324 -20.85 0.93 -7.59
C LYS A 324 -20.03 1.64 -6.51
N ALA A 325 -18.84 1.13 -6.20
CA ALA A 325 -17.98 1.75 -5.21
C ALA A 325 -17.51 3.12 -5.73
N VAL A 326 -17.84 4.15 -4.99
CA VAL A 326 -17.28 5.48 -5.22
C VAL A 326 -15.93 5.48 -4.52
N PRO A 327 -14.82 5.86 -5.23
CA PRO A 327 -13.55 6.09 -4.57
C PRO A 327 -13.78 7.10 -3.44
N LYS A 328 -13.84 6.63 -2.21
CA LYS A 328 -13.90 7.52 -1.07
C LYS A 328 -12.50 8.09 -0.91
N TRP A 329 -12.30 9.31 -1.34
CA TRP A 329 -11.13 10.08 -0.97
C TRP A 329 -11.19 10.22 0.54
N ARG A 330 -10.42 9.42 1.23
CA ARG A 330 -10.25 9.56 2.65
C ARG A 330 -9.65 10.93 2.90
N GLN A 331 -10.23 11.65 3.85
CA GLN A 331 -9.78 12.98 4.19
C GLN A 331 -8.26 12.95 4.43
N PRO A 332 -7.46 13.75 3.70
CA PRO A 332 -6.02 13.80 3.96
C PRO A 332 -5.81 14.20 5.43
N PRO A 333 -4.75 13.71 6.08
CA PRO A 333 -4.42 14.13 7.42
C PRO A 333 -4.28 15.65 7.44
N ALA A 334 -4.80 16.31 8.51
CA ALA A 334 -4.67 17.76 8.66
C ALA A 334 -3.20 18.18 8.62
N ALA A 335 -2.93 19.36 8.10
CA ALA A 335 -1.59 19.91 8.02
C ALA A 335 -0.86 19.93 9.38
N VAL A 336 0.46 19.87 9.35
CA VAL A 336 1.37 19.67 10.49
C VAL A 336 1.12 20.61 11.68
N GLN A 337 0.72 21.85 11.44
CA GLN A 337 0.55 22.89 12.47
C GLN A 337 -0.44 22.57 13.59
N ARG A 338 -1.25 21.53 13.44
CA ARG A 338 -2.31 21.19 14.41
C ARG A 338 -1.82 20.39 15.63
N PHE A 339 -0.61 19.82 15.59
CA PHE A 339 -0.11 18.87 16.60
C PHE A 339 1.26 19.26 17.19
N HIS A 340 1.81 20.43 16.84
CA HIS A 340 2.94 20.99 17.56
C HIS A 340 2.43 21.79 18.77
N PRO A 341 2.94 21.55 19.99
CA PRO A 341 2.66 22.36 21.16
C PRO A 341 3.18 23.78 21.01
#